data_afc263473cb4d4b6f1b7b4a7196cc42d
#
_entry.id   afc263473cb4d4b6f1b7b4a7196cc42d
#
_cell.length_a   1.000
_cell.length_b   1.000
_cell.length_c   1.000
_cell.angle_alpha   90.00
_cell.angle_beta   90.00
_cell.angle_gamma   90.00
#
_symmetry.space_group_name_H-M   'P 1'
#
loop_
_entity.id
_entity.type
_entity.pdbx_description
1 polymer ?
#
loop_
_entity_poly.entity_id
_entity_poly.type
_entity_poly.pdbx_seq_one_letter_code
_entity_poly.pdbx_strand_id
1 'polypeptide(L)'
;MTDVSSPASPLRVTAQVHVRADPHQVWDLMTDWSRQHEWIWATQVRGGQGLGATVVGWTGVGPVGFTDTMIISEWDPPLRCVVRHTGRVVRGSGIFEVIPVGTESEFRWTEELELPLPPAMGKLAGLVIRPIAEQGLAASLRRFARLV
;
A
#
# COMPACT_ATOMS: atom_id res chain seq x y z
N MET A 1 22.70 31.25 -7.32
CA MET A 1 22.39 30.00 -8.03
C MET A 1 21.76 29.05 -7.03
N THR A 2 20.48 29.07 -6.93
CA THR A 2 19.73 28.12 -6.11
C THR A 2 19.56 26.85 -6.93
N ASP A 3 20.32 25.84 -6.60
CA ASP A 3 20.15 24.49 -7.12
C ASP A 3 18.82 23.95 -6.59
N VAL A 4 17.79 24.08 -7.41
CA VAL A 4 16.52 23.43 -7.16
C VAL A 4 16.71 21.98 -7.58
N SER A 5 17.24 21.19 -6.65
CA SER A 5 17.23 19.74 -6.80
C SER A 5 15.79 19.31 -7.01
N SER A 6 15.45 18.93 -8.24
CA SER A 6 14.18 18.28 -8.55
C SER A 6 14.00 17.11 -7.58
N PRO A 7 12.86 17.00 -6.89
CA PRO A 7 12.61 15.85 -6.03
C PRO A 7 12.78 14.57 -6.87
N ALA A 8 13.55 13.63 -6.34
CA ALA A 8 13.69 12.33 -6.99
C ALA A 8 12.29 11.76 -7.24
N SER A 9 12.05 11.29 -8.46
CA SER A 9 10.75 10.68 -8.81
C SER A 9 10.47 9.50 -7.87
N PRO A 10 9.29 9.40 -7.26
CA PRO A 10 8.97 8.31 -6.35
C PRO A 10 9.04 6.97 -7.09
N LEU A 11 9.45 5.93 -6.37
CA LEU A 11 9.34 4.56 -6.85
C LEU A 11 7.87 4.16 -6.85
N ARG A 12 7.31 3.89 -8.02
CA ARG A 12 5.94 3.44 -8.17
C ARG A 12 5.91 1.94 -8.47
N VAL A 13 5.24 1.18 -7.62
CA VAL A 13 5.01 -0.25 -7.81
C VAL A 13 3.51 -0.54 -7.73
N THR A 14 3.03 -1.42 -8.59
CA THR A 14 1.61 -1.78 -8.69
C THR A 14 1.47 -3.28 -8.87
N ALA A 15 0.48 -3.85 -8.19
CA ALA A 15 0.00 -5.20 -8.43
C ALA A 15 -1.53 -5.20 -8.44
N GLN A 16 -2.12 -6.19 -9.09
CA GLN A 16 -3.57 -6.36 -9.15
C GLN A 16 -3.94 -7.83 -9.15
N VAL A 17 -5.16 -8.12 -8.70
CA VAL A 17 -5.69 -9.48 -8.64
C VAL A 17 -7.20 -9.45 -8.94
N HIS A 18 -7.68 -10.45 -9.67
CA HIS A 18 -9.11 -10.68 -9.82
C HIS A 18 -9.67 -11.32 -8.54
N VAL A 19 -10.80 -10.79 -8.04
CA VAL A 19 -11.47 -11.25 -6.82
C VAL A 19 -12.91 -11.64 -7.17
N ARG A 20 -13.29 -12.86 -6.83
CA ARG A 20 -14.65 -13.39 -7.07
C ARG A 20 -15.64 -12.91 -6.00
N ALA A 21 -15.72 -11.60 -5.85
CA ALA A 21 -16.63 -10.93 -4.91
C ALA A 21 -17.00 -9.56 -5.46
N ASP A 22 -18.13 -9.03 -5.02
CA ASP A 22 -18.55 -7.70 -5.42
C ASP A 22 -17.69 -6.60 -4.76
N PRO A 23 -17.72 -5.37 -5.29
CA PRO A 23 -16.89 -4.28 -4.77
C PRO A 23 -17.05 -3.99 -3.27
N HIS A 24 -18.26 -4.13 -2.71
CA HIS A 24 -18.48 -3.88 -1.29
C HIS A 24 -17.81 -4.93 -0.40
N GLN A 25 -17.88 -6.20 -0.79
CA GLN A 25 -17.20 -7.28 -0.08
C GLN A 25 -15.67 -7.10 -0.11
N VAL A 26 -15.13 -6.70 -1.25
CA VAL A 26 -13.70 -6.41 -1.38
C VAL A 26 -13.31 -5.20 -0.51
N TRP A 27 -14.10 -4.14 -0.55
CA TRP A 27 -13.90 -2.94 0.26
C TRP A 27 -13.89 -3.24 1.75
N ASP A 28 -14.86 -4.01 2.21
CA ASP A 28 -15.00 -4.32 3.64
C ASP A 28 -13.78 -5.07 4.19
N LEU A 29 -13.27 -6.05 3.46
CA LEU A 29 -12.04 -6.75 3.86
C LEU A 29 -10.79 -5.86 3.71
N MET A 30 -10.70 -5.10 2.62
CA MET A 30 -9.57 -4.24 2.31
C MET A 30 -9.35 -3.15 3.37
N THR A 31 -10.44 -2.63 3.93
CA THR A 31 -10.42 -1.56 4.95
C THR A 31 -10.60 -2.05 6.38
N ASP A 32 -10.71 -3.34 6.59
CA ASP A 32 -10.64 -3.94 7.92
C ASP A 32 -9.17 -4.07 8.34
N TRP A 33 -8.66 -3.03 8.96
CA TRP A 33 -7.26 -2.96 9.38
C TRP A 33 -6.86 -4.11 10.30
N SER A 34 -7.77 -4.57 11.13
CA SER A 34 -7.52 -5.66 12.08
C SER A 34 -7.24 -7.00 11.39
N ARG A 35 -7.68 -7.14 10.15
CA ARG A 35 -7.50 -8.34 9.33
C ARG A 35 -6.39 -8.23 8.29
N GLN A 36 -5.69 -7.11 8.19
CA GLN A 36 -4.63 -6.97 7.20
C GLN A 36 -3.50 -7.97 7.38
N HIS A 37 -3.22 -8.42 8.60
CA HIS A 37 -2.23 -9.46 8.87
C HIS A 37 -2.54 -10.81 8.18
N GLU A 38 -3.79 -11.04 7.79
CA GLU A 38 -4.19 -12.27 7.11
C GLU A 38 -3.68 -12.33 5.66
N TRP A 39 -3.43 -11.16 5.06
CA TRP A 39 -3.00 -11.09 3.67
C TRP A 39 -1.72 -10.30 3.42
N ILE A 40 -1.32 -9.38 4.29
CA ILE A 40 -0.03 -8.70 4.23
C ILE A 40 0.94 -9.37 5.20
N TRP A 41 2.01 -9.94 4.67
CA TRP A 41 2.97 -10.69 5.46
C TRP A 41 3.65 -9.82 6.52
N ALA A 42 3.83 -10.39 7.73
CA ALA A 42 4.54 -9.78 8.86
C ALA A 42 4.05 -8.38 9.26
N THR A 43 2.79 -8.03 8.93
CA THR A 43 2.23 -6.70 9.15
C THR A 43 0.99 -6.78 10.02
N GLN A 44 0.93 -5.91 11.03
CA GLN A 44 -0.26 -5.70 11.86
C GLN A 44 -0.67 -4.24 11.75
N VAL A 45 -1.95 -3.99 11.53
CA VAL A 45 -2.48 -2.65 11.29
C VAL A 45 -3.64 -2.35 12.24
N ARG A 46 -3.71 -1.11 12.68
CA ARG A 46 -4.82 -0.57 13.46
C ARG A 46 -5.11 0.86 13.01
N GLY A 47 -6.32 1.30 13.17
CA GLY A 47 -6.65 2.68 12.83
C GLY A 47 -8.14 2.91 12.73
N GLY A 48 -8.46 4.15 12.38
CA GLY A 48 -9.82 4.57 12.08
C GLY A 48 -10.17 4.39 10.61
N GLN A 49 -11.40 4.70 10.28
CA GLN A 49 -11.93 4.71 8.91
C GLN A 49 -12.38 6.12 8.56
N GLY A 50 -12.41 6.41 7.26
CA GLY A 50 -12.83 7.70 6.74
C GLY A 50 -11.69 8.68 6.52
N LEU A 51 -12.00 9.75 5.80
CA LEU A 51 -11.06 10.81 5.47
C LEU A 51 -10.46 11.45 6.73
N GLY A 52 -9.15 11.59 6.76
CA GLY A 52 -8.41 12.20 7.87
C GLY A 52 -8.10 11.25 9.04
N ALA A 53 -8.59 10.01 9.02
CA ALA A 53 -8.29 9.04 10.07
C ALA A 53 -6.81 8.62 10.03
N THR A 54 -6.27 8.35 11.22
CA THR A 54 -4.91 7.83 11.37
C THR A 54 -4.94 6.30 11.29
N VAL A 55 -3.99 5.75 10.57
CA VAL A 55 -3.74 4.31 10.47
C VAL A 55 -2.29 4.04 10.82
N VAL A 56 -2.05 3.04 11.64
CA VAL A 56 -0.70 2.67 12.09
C VAL A 56 -0.44 1.21 11.78
N GLY A 57 0.59 0.96 11.00
CA GLY A 57 1.08 -0.37 10.67
C GLY A 57 2.40 -0.67 11.40
N TRP A 58 2.54 -1.90 11.86
CA TRP A 58 3.81 -2.44 12.32
C TRP A 58 4.20 -3.62 11.45
N THR A 59 5.38 -3.55 10.85
CA THR A 59 5.92 -4.62 10.00
C THR A 59 7.22 -5.11 10.59
N GLY A 60 7.29 -6.43 10.82
CA GLY A 60 8.49 -7.01 11.39
C GLY A 60 8.33 -8.47 11.77
N VAL A 61 9.45 -9.06 12.22
CA VAL A 61 9.55 -10.44 12.68
C VAL A 61 10.20 -10.46 14.06
N GLY A 62 9.52 -11.05 15.05
CA GLY A 62 9.96 -11.01 16.44
C GLY A 62 10.06 -9.57 16.94
N PRO A 63 11.14 -9.17 17.62
CA PRO A 63 11.31 -7.79 18.08
C PRO A 63 11.85 -6.83 17.02
N VAL A 64 12.16 -7.32 15.82
CA VAL A 64 12.77 -6.52 14.74
C VAL A 64 11.71 -6.11 13.74
N GLY A 65 11.49 -4.81 13.65
CA GLY A 65 10.50 -4.24 12.74
C GLY A 65 10.47 -2.73 12.80
N PHE A 66 9.49 -2.16 12.13
CA PHE A 66 9.27 -0.72 12.11
C PHE A 66 7.80 -0.38 12.14
N THR A 67 7.50 0.82 12.63
CA THR A 67 6.15 1.39 12.64
C THR A 67 6.00 2.34 11.47
N ASP A 68 4.90 2.19 10.75
CA ASP A 68 4.49 3.02 9.64
C ASP A 68 3.20 3.75 10.03
N THR A 69 3.29 5.08 10.13
CA THR A 69 2.15 5.93 10.46
C THR A 69 1.60 6.57 9.19
N MET A 70 0.28 6.51 9.03
CA MET A 70 -0.41 6.96 7.84
C MET A 70 -1.64 7.80 8.19
N ILE A 71 -2.04 8.65 7.25
CA ILE A 71 -3.31 9.38 7.29
C ILE A 71 -4.10 9.05 6.03
N ILE A 72 -5.38 8.76 6.18
CA ILE A 72 -6.28 8.55 5.03
C ILE A 72 -6.51 9.89 4.36
N SER A 73 -6.00 10.03 3.15
CA SER A 73 -6.10 11.25 2.33
C SER A 73 -7.21 11.20 1.29
N GLU A 74 -7.74 10.01 0.99
CA GLU A 74 -8.90 9.81 0.13
C GLU A 74 -9.69 8.60 0.63
N TRP A 75 -11.01 8.73 0.68
CA TRP A 75 -11.92 7.70 1.14
C TRP A 75 -13.21 7.72 0.32
N ASP A 76 -13.27 6.87 -0.68
CA ASP A 76 -14.40 6.78 -1.62
C ASP A 76 -14.91 5.32 -1.69
N PRO A 77 -15.73 4.89 -0.71
CA PRO A 77 -16.30 3.54 -0.70
C PRO A 77 -17.27 3.31 -1.87
N PRO A 78 -17.24 2.15 -2.49
CA PRO A 78 -16.37 1.00 -2.27
C PRO A 78 -15.20 0.94 -3.24
N LEU A 79 -14.75 2.07 -3.79
CA LEU A 79 -13.87 2.09 -4.96
C LEU A 79 -12.43 2.49 -4.68
N ARG A 80 -12.18 3.40 -3.73
CA ARG A 80 -10.82 3.96 -3.59
C ARG A 80 -10.51 4.42 -2.18
N CYS A 81 -9.35 3.98 -1.68
CA CYS A 81 -8.77 4.46 -0.44
C CYS A 81 -7.30 4.82 -0.70
N VAL A 82 -6.91 6.02 -0.32
CA VAL A 82 -5.52 6.48 -0.40
C VAL A 82 -5.05 6.82 1.01
N VAL A 83 -3.89 6.29 1.37
CA VAL A 83 -3.18 6.65 2.59
C VAL A 83 -1.90 7.39 2.25
N ARG A 84 -1.55 8.38 3.05
CA ARG A 84 -0.26 9.05 2.97
C ARG A 84 0.59 8.62 4.16
N HIS A 85 1.78 8.10 3.87
CA HIS A 85 2.75 7.75 4.89
C HIS A 85 3.34 9.03 5.50
N THR A 86 3.21 9.18 6.80
CA THR A 86 3.66 10.36 7.56
C THR A 86 4.81 10.07 8.50
N GLY A 87 5.24 8.80 8.55
CA GLY A 87 6.34 8.36 9.39
C GLY A 87 7.72 8.75 8.85
N ARG A 88 8.76 8.31 9.56
CA ARG A 88 10.15 8.60 9.19
C ARG A 88 10.78 7.54 8.30
N VAL A 89 10.29 6.30 8.37
CA VAL A 89 10.86 5.15 7.66
C VAL A 89 10.24 5.01 6.28
N VAL A 90 8.92 5.05 6.20
CA VAL A 90 8.19 4.98 4.93
C VAL A 90 7.57 6.33 4.65
N ARG A 91 7.77 6.84 3.43
CA ARG A 91 7.19 8.08 2.94
C ARG A 91 6.57 7.85 1.57
N GLY A 92 5.56 8.63 1.24
CA GLY A 92 4.83 8.51 0.00
C GLY A 92 3.37 8.14 0.22
N SER A 93 2.77 7.43 -0.72
CA SER A 93 1.34 7.10 -0.70
C SER A 93 1.09 5.64 -1.02
N GLY A 94 0.09 5.06 -0.35
CA GLY A 94 -0.49 3.75 -0.69
C GLY A 94 -1.88 3.96 -1.26
N ILE A 95 -2.18 3.30 -2.38
CA ILE A 95 -3.42 3.46 -3.11
C ILE A 95 -4.07 2.10 -3.27
N PHE A 96 -5.26 1.94 -2.72
CA PHE A 96 -6.13 0.78 -2.90
C PHE A 96 -7.29 1.15 -3.81
N GLU A 97 -7.46 0.41 -4.89
CA GLU A 97 -8.54 0.60 -5.84
C GLU A 97 -9.31 -0.69 -6.05
N VAL A 98 -10.63 -0.60 -6.00
CA VAL A 98 -11.55 -1.68 -6.34
C VAL A 98 -12.23 -1.32 -7.65
N ILE A 99 -12.01 -2.13 -8.67
CA ILE A 99 -12.54 -1.91 -10.02
C ILE A 99 -13.63 -2.95 -10.26
N PRO A 100 -14.89 -2.52 -10.43
CA PRO A 100 -15.97 -3.45 -10.73
C PRO A 100 -15.75 -4.16 -12.08
N VAL A 101 -15.94 -5.48 -12.10
CA VAL A 101 -15.86 -6.32 -13.30
C VAL A 101 -17.10 -7.23 -13.32
N GLY A 102 -18.18 -6.76 -13.94
CA GLY A 102 -19.47 -7.43 -13.85
C GLY A 102 -19.97 -7.50 -12.41
N THR A 103 -20.22 -8.70 -11.89
CA THR A 103 -20.58 -8.94 -10.48
C THR A 103 -19.39 -9.20 -9.57
N GLU A 104 -18.19 -9.19 -10.13
CA GLU A 104 -16.93 -9.43 -9.43
C GLU A 104 -16.08 -8.16 -9.41
N SER A 105 -14.83 -8.26 -8.97
CA SER A 105 -13.97 -7.10 -8.81
C SER A 105 -12.53 -7.41 -9.21
N GLU A 106 -11.79 -6.35 -9.52
CA GLU A 106 -10.35 -6.34 -9.56
C GLU A 106 -9.84 -5.46 -8.41
N PHE A 107 -8.93 -5.97 -7.61
CA PHE A 107 -8.27 -5.21 -6.57
C PHE A 107 -6.86 -4.83 -7.05
N ARG A 108 -6.59 -3.52 -7.07
CA ARG A 108 -5.29 -2.97 -7.43
C ARG A 108 -4.69 -2.25 -6.24
N TRP A 109 -3.43 -2.57 -5.95
CA TRP A 109 -2.64 -1.91 -4.92
C TRP A 109 -1.43 -1.25 -5.57
N THR A 110 -1.29 0.05 -5.35
CA THR A 110 -0.15 0.85 -5.81
C THR A 110 0.55 1.48 -4.62
N GLU A 111 1.88 1.40 -4.60
CA GLU A 111 2.73 2.14 -3.66
C GLU A 111 3.56 3.15 -4.44
N GLU A 112 3.52 4.39 -4.00
CA GLU A 112 4.39 5.47 -4.46
C GLU A 112 5.32 5.83 -3.32
N LEU A 113 6.56 5.30 -3.35
CA LEU A 113 7.51 5.39 -2.25
C LEU A 113 8.61 6.41 -2.55
N GLU A 114 8.84 7.31 -1.61
CA GLU A 114 9.99 8.20 -1.62
C GLU A 114 11.16 7.48 -0.95
N LEU A 115 12.21 7.17 -1.73
CA LEU A 115 13.42 6.56 -1.20
C LEU A 115 14.42 7.66 -0.79
N PRO A 116 14.94 7.65 0.46
CA PRO A 116 15.90 8.64 0.93
C PRO A 116 17.30 8.33 0.42
N LEU A 117 17.47 8.21 -0.90
CA LEU A 117 18.72 7.84 -1.54
C LEU A 117 19.19 8.96 -2.47
N PRO A 118 20.53 9.14 -2.61
CA PRO A 118 21.06 10.03 -3.64
C PRO A 118 20.56 9.66 -5.03
N PRO A 119 20.33 10.63 -5.93
CA PRO A 119 19.76 10.36 -7.28
C PRO A 119 20.52 9.30 -8.08
N ALA A 120 21.85 9.24 -7.93
CA ALA A 120 22.69 8.25 -8.61
C ALA A 120 22.43 6.82 -8.11
N MET A 121 22.04 6.65 -6.86
CA MET A 121 21.71 5.34 -6.26
C MET A 121 20.24 4.97 -6.47
N GLY A 122 19.38 5.95 -6.70
CA GLY A 122 17.93 5.74 -6.87
C GLY A 122 17.59 4.84 -8.04
N LYS A 123 18.29 4.97 -9.18
CA LYS A 123 18.08 4.11 -10.35
C LYS A 123 18.46 2.66 -10.08
N LEU A 124 19.61 2.44 -9.44
CA LEU A 124 20.08 1.10 -9.09
C LEU A 124 19.16 0.45 -8.04
N ALA A 125 18.78 1.21 -7.01
CA ALA A 125 17.84 0.76 -5.99
C ALA A 125 16.48 0.38 -6.62
N GLY A 126 16.00 1.18 -7.57
CA GLY A 126 14.77 0.87 -8.33
C GLY A 126 14.85 -0.45 -9.11
N LEU A 127 16.00 -0.77 -9.72
CA LEU A 127 16.20 -2.01 -10.45
C LEU A 127 16.15 -3.25 -9.54
N VAL A 128 16.58 -3.12 -8.28
CA VAL A 128 16.61 -4.23 -7.31
C VAL A 128 15.33 -4.27 -6.48
N ILE A 129 14.87 -3.14 -5.98
CA ILE A 129 13.75 -3.04 -5.04
C ILE A 129 12.41 -3.25 -5.78
N ARG A 130 12.26 -2.71 -6.98
CA ARG A 130 11.01 -2.78 -7.76
C ARG A 130 10.48 -4.21 -7.93
N PRO A 131 11.25 -5.17 -8.47
CA PRO A 131 10.73 -6.53 -8.67
C PRO A 131 10.41 -7.23 -7.35
N ILE A 132 11.17 -6.98 -6.29
CA ILE A 132 10.91 -7.55 -4.95
C ILE A 132 9.61 -6.97 -4.39
N ALA A 133 9.42 -5.67 -4.49
CA ALA A 133 8.20 -5.00 -4.03
C ALA A 133 6.97 -5.46 -4.82
N GLU A 134 7.06 -5.52 -6.14
CA GLU A 134 5.97 -6.01 -7.00
C GLU A 134 5.55 -7.44 -6.65
N GLN A 135 6.52 -8.32 -6.41
CA GLN A 135 6.24 -9.70 -5.98
C GLN A 135 5.60 -9.76 -4.59
N GLY A 136 6.04 -8.90 -3.68
CA GLY A 136 5.46 -8.78 -2.35
C GLY A 136 4.00 -8.33 -2.39
N LEU A 137 3.69 -7.29 -3.15
CA LEU A 137 2.32 -6.84 -3.37
C LEU A 137 1.46 -7.92 -4.04
N ALA A 138 1.97 -8.53 -5.09
CA ALA A 138 1.24 -9.58 -5.81
C ALA A 138 0.95 -10.80 -4.92
N ALA A 139 1.90 -11.22 -4.10
CA ALA A 139 1.70 -12.31 -3.15
C ALA A 139 0.63 -11.97 -2.09
N SER A 140 0.64 -10.74 -1.59
CA SER A 140 -0.38 -10.24 -0.65
C SER A 140 -1.76 -10.24 -1.29
N LEU A 141 -1.88 -9.76 -2.51
CA LEU A 141 -3.16 -9.73 -3.22
C LEU A 141 -3.70 -11.13 -3.54
N ARG A 142 -2.82 -12.08 -3.86
CA ARG A 142 -3.23 -13.48 -4.04
C ARG A 142 -3.79 -14.10 -2.74
N ARG A 143 -3.21 -13.77 -1.59
CA ARG A 143 -3.76 -14.17 -0.28
C ARG A 143 -5.12 -13.51 -0.05
N PHE A 144 -5.22 -12.21 -0.31
CA PHE A 144 -6.47 -11.46 -0.20
C PHE A 144 -7.60 -12.14 -0.99
N ALA A 145 -7.36 -12.47 -2.25
CA ALA A 145 -8.36 -13.10 -3.13
C ALA A 145 -8.85 -14.46 -2.64
N ARG A 146 -8.12 -15.12 -1.76
CA ARG A 146 -8.53 -16.40 -1.14
C ARG A 146 -9.41 -16.22 0.10
N LEU A 147 -9.43 -15.03 0.67
CA LEU A 147 -10.16 -14.72 1.91
C LEU A 147 -11.59 -14.25 1.63
N VAL A 148 -11.87 -13.83 0.40
CA VAL A 148 -13.17 -13.27 0.00
C VAL A 148 -14.02 -14.27 -0.72
#